data_03bde6af866d7683856665b2345d37bb
#
_entry.id   03bde6af866d7683856665b2345d37bb
#
_cell.length_a   1.000
_cell.length_b   1.000
_cell.length_c   1.000
_cell.angle_alpha   90.00
_cell.angle_beta   90.00
_cell.angle_gamma   90.00
#
_symmetry.space_group_name_H-M   'P 1'
#
loop_
_entity.id
_entity.type
_entity.pdbx_description
1 polymer ?
#
loop_
_entity_poly.entity_id
_entity_poly.type
_entity_poly.pdbx_seq_one_letter_code
_entity_poly.pdbx_strand_id
1 'polypeptide(L)'
;MTQRPGWVDHFIGWHVYPLGFVGAPMRLESHEVSHRLGHLEAWLDHALALGCSGLALGPVFSSASHGYDTLDYFTIDPRLGDDTDFDRLIEAAHDRGLSVLLDGVFNHLSIRNHIVQDAWSAGPNSDVGRMVRWRDGQLDVFEGHGDLVAFNHDDPAVRELVTRVMNYWCDRGVDGWRLDAAYSVNPEFWATVLPSVRETHPDVWIFGEVIHGDYAGIVRASGMDSVTQYELWKAMWSSIESHNFFELDYALGRHNEFSDAFTPMIFVGNHDVTRIASKVGQDGAALATAILPTIGSIPLIYYGDEL
;
A
#
# COMPACT_ATOMS: atom_id res chain seq x y z
N MET A 1 -20.63 -8.28 -6.53
CA MET A 1 -19.61 -8.19 -5.47
C MET A 1 -18.87 -9.51 -5.49
N THR A 2 -17.57 -9.51 -5.72
CA THR A 2 -16.72 -10.66 -5.46
C THR A 2 -16.83 -10.99 -3.97
N GLN A 3 -16.95 -12.27 -3.64
CA GLN A 3 -17.03 -12.68 -2.23
C GLN A 3 -15.65 -12.39 -1.62
N ARG A 4 -15.60 -11.57 -0.57
CA ARG A 4 -14.37 -11.27 0.18
C ARG A 4 -13.77 -12.59 0.70
N PRO A 5 -12.43 -12.78 0.60
CA PRO A 5 -11.78 -13.97 1.14
C PRO A 5 -12.05 -14.11 2.65
N GLY A 6 -12.32 -15.32 3.11
CA GLY A 6 -12.73 -15.57 4.51
C GLY A 6 -11.68 -15.16 5.56
N TRP A 7 -10.40 -15.16 5.21
CA TRP A 7 -9.32 -14.74 6.10
C TRP A 7 -9.37 -13.23 6.43
N VAL A 8 -9.98 -12.42 5.55
CA VAL A 8 -10.11 -10.96 5.75
C VAL A 8 -11.16 -10.61 6.80
N ASP A 9 -12.11 -11.52 7.13
CA ASP A 9 -13.17 -11.25 8.11
C ASP A 9 -12.64 -10.93 9.51
N HIS A 10 -11.44 -11.41 9.82
CA HIS A 10 -10.75 -11.22 11.10
C HIS A 10 -9.39 -10.57 10.95
N PHE A 11 -9.14 -9.90 9.80
CA PHE A 11 -7.85 -9.30 9.52
C PHE A 11 -7.62 -8.06 10.38
N ILE A 12 -6.53 -8.08 11.12
CA ILE A 12 -5.91 -6.93 11.80
C ILE A 12 -4.48 -6.87 11.29
N GLY A 13 -4.13 -5.80 10.56
CA GLY A 13 -2.82 -5.70 9.94
C GLY A 13 -1.81 -4.94 10.80
N TRP A 14 -0.59 -5.48 10.91
CA TRP A 14 0.57 -4.73 11.36
C TRP A 14 1.22 -4.09 10.13
N HIS A 15 1.13 -2.77 10.03
CA HIS A 15 1.66 -2.02 8.90
C HIS A 15 3.11 -1.61 9.18
N VAL A 16 4.01 -2.06 8.33
CA VAL A 16 5.45 -1.82 8.44
C VAL A 16 5.97 -1.13 7.19
N TYR A 17 6.70 -0.03 7.35
CA TYR A 17 7.52 0.54 6.28
C TYR A 17 8.93 -0.08 6.36
N PRO A 18 9.27 -1.05 5.47
CA PRO A 18 10.39 -1.95 5.67
C PRO A 18 11.75 -1.24 5.74
N LEU A 19 12.05 -0.32 4.81
CA LEU A 19 13.33 0.39 4.79
C LEU A 19 13.59 1.14 6.10
N GLY A 20 12.57 1.83 6.63
CA GLY A 20 12.68 2.51 7.92
C GLY A 20 12.79 1.55 9.08
N PHE A 21 11.98 0.49 9.09
CA PHE A 21 11.94 -0.48 10.18
C PHE A 21 13.27 -1.22 10.37
N VAL A 22 13.91 -1.64 9.27
CA VAL A 22 15.19 -2.37 9.33
C VAL A 22 16.42 -1.45 9.36
N GLY A 23 16.23 -0.14 9.46
CA GLY A 23 17.31 0.84 9.48
C GLY A 23 18.15 0.84 8.19
N ALA A 24 17.50 0.62 7.04
CA ALA A 24 18.16 0.67 5.74
C ALA A 24 18.49 2.13 5.36
N PRO A 25 19.58 2.38 4.60
CA PRO A 25 19.88 3.71 4.10
C PRO A 25 18.77 4.20 3.17
N MET A 26 18.40 5.49 3.27
CA MET A 26 17.30 6.06 2.49
C MET A 26 17.57 6.03 0.98
N ARG A 27 18.81 6.12 0.55
CA ARG A 27 19.19 6.08 -0.88
C ARG A 27 19.89 4.79 -1.23
N LEU A 28 19.62 4.27 -2.42
CA LEU A 28 20.33 3.14 -2.97
C LEU A 28 21.71 3.61 -3.48
N GLU A 29 22.73 3.39 -2.66
CA GLU A 29 24.13 3.72 -2.95
C GLU A 29 24.93 2.53 -3.49
N SER A 30 24.46 1.32 -3.18
CA SER A 30 25.07 0.05 -3.59
C SER A 30 24.00 -0.97 -3.93
N HIS A 31 24.29 -1.84 -4.89
CA HIS A 31 23.47 -3.01 -5.23
C HIS A 31 23.90 -4.27 -4.43
N GLU A 32 24.78 -4.13 -3.46
CA GLU A 32 25.15 -5.22 -2.57
C GLU A 32 23.99 -5.56 -1.63
N VAL A 33 23.64 -6.84 -1.56
CA VAL A 33 22.53 -7.33 -0.75
C VAL A 33 22.86 -7.26 0.74
N SER A 34 21.94 -6.74 1.55
CA SER A 34 22.17 -6.47 2.98
C SER A 34 21.38 -7.39 3.93
N HIS A 35 20.60 -8.36 3.48
CA HIS A 35 19.87 -9.40 4.27
C HIS A 35 19.16 -8.89 5.52
N ARG A 36 18.53 -7.68 5.47
CA ARG A 36 17.92 -7.05 6.63
C ARG A 36 16.48 -7.53 6.91
N LEU A 37 15.82 -8.23 5.98
CA LEU A 37 14.47 -8.79 6.20
C LEU A 37 14.43 -9.76 7.39
N GLY A 38 15.54 -10.40 7.74
CA GLY A 38 15.65 -11.21 8.96
C GLY A 38 15.38 -10.43 10.26
N HIS A 39 15.60 -9.10 10.27
CA HIS A 39 15.18 -8.27 11.39
C HIS A 39 13.65 -8.18 11.50
N LEU A 40 12.94 -8.01 10.39
CA LEU A 40 11.48 -8.01 10.36
C LEU A 40 10.91 -9.38 10.75
N GLU A 41 11.50 -10.47 10.24
CA GLU A 41 11.11 -11.84 10.61
C GLU A 41 11.16 -12.07 12.12
N ALA A 42 12.17 -11.53 12.82
CA ALA A 42 12.29 -11.62 14.28
C ALA A 42 11.16 -10.89 15.06
N TRP A 43 10.37 -10.05 14.40
CA TRP A 43 9.25 -9.30 15.00
C TRP A 43 7.87 -9.90 14.70
N LEU A 44 7.78 -11.01 13.98
CA LEU A 44 6.49 -11.64 13.67
C LEU A 44 5.72 -12.07 14.92
N ASP A 45 6.42 -12.57 15.94
CA ASP A 45 5.79 -12.94 17.21
C ASP A 45 5.28 -11.71 18.00
N HIS A 46 5.89 -10.54 17.81
CA HIS A 46 5.36 -9.27 18.33
C HIS A 46 4.03 -8.91 17.67
N ALA A 47 3.93 -9.01 16.34
CA ALA A 47 2.68 -8.79 15.62
C ALA A 47 1.56 -9.71 16.15
N LEU A 48 1.84 -10.98 16.38
CA LEU A 48 0.89 -11.93 16.99
C LEU A 48 0.51 -11.52 18.39
N ALA A 49 1.45 -11.09 19.21
CA ALA A 49 1.19 -10.64 20.58
C ALA A 49 0.29 -9.39 20.64
N LEU A 50 0.33 -8.54 19.60
CA LEU A 50 -0.60 -7.43 19.40
C LEU A 50 -2.00 -7.86 18.96
N GLY A 51 -2.19 -9.13 18.62
CA GLY A 51 -3.44 -9.64 18.06
C GLY A 51 -3.59 -9.42 16.56
N CYS A 52 -2.51 -9.06 15.86
CA CYS A 52 -2.51 -8.95 14.40
C CYS A 52 -2.58 -10.33 13.76
N SER A 53 -3.29 -10.42 12.63
CA SER A 53 -3.41 -11.62 11.80
C SER A 53 -2.75 -11.45 10.44
N GLY A 54 -2.03 -10.35 10.21
CA GLY A 54 -1.25 -10.16 9.00
C GLY A 54 -0.34 -8.96 9.03
N LEU A 55 0.52 -8.93 8.01
CA LEU A 55 1.47 -7.86 7.75
C LEU A 55 0.98 -7.04 6.54
N ALA A 56 1.00 -5.73 6.64
CA ALA A 56 0.89 -4.84 5.48
C ALA A 56 2.26 -4.18 5.30
N LEU A 57 3.01 -4.64 4.31
CA LEU A 57 4.36 -4.14 4.05
C LEU A 57 4.30 -2.96 3.08
N GLY A 58 4.91 -1.83 3.44
CA GLY A 58 5.27 -0.80 2.49
C GLY A 58 6.19 -1.35 1.39
N PRO A 59 6.62 -0.54 0.41
CA PRO A 59 7.33 -1.05 -0.77
C PRO A 59 8.56 -1.88 -0.41
N VAL A 60 8.66 -3.06 -1.04
CA VAL A 60 9.80 -3.99 -0.89
C VAL A 60 10.62 -4.13 -2.18
N PHE A 61 10.14 -3.58 -3.30
CA PHE A 61 10.78 -3.70 -4.59
C PHE A 61 11.98 -2.77 -4.71
N SER A 62 12.93 -3.13 -5.59
CA SER A 62 14.09 -2.29 -5.87
C SER A 62 13.68 -0.86 -6.20
N SER A 63 14.23 0.10 -5.47
CA SER A 63 13.87 1.51 -5.55
C SER A 63 15.10 2.41 -5.48
N ALA A 64 14.99 3.63 -5.98
CA ALA A 64 16.12 4.57 -5.99
C ALA A 64 16.34 5.20 -4.60
N SER A 65 15.26 5.37 -3.82
CA SER A 65 15.34 5.95 -2.47
C SER A 65 14.30 5.36 -1.51
N HIS A 66 13.17 6.00 -1.37
CA HIS A 66 12.17 5.72 -0.31
C HIS A 66 11.22 4.53 -0.58
N GLY A 67 11.43 3.75 -1.63
CA GLY A 67 10.56 2.62 -1.96
C GLY A 67 9.45 2.96 -2.96
N TYR A 68 8.94 4.20 -2.93
CA TYR A 68 7.88 4.66 -3.86
C TYR A 68 8.43 5.15 -5.21
N ASP A 69 9.72 5.07 -5.45
CA ASP A 69 10.43 5.38 -6.69
C ASP A 69 11.03 4.10 -7.30
N THR A 70 10.15 3.20 -7.71
CA THR A 70 10.48 1.83 -8.16
C THR A 70 11.43 1.83 -9.36
N LEU A 71 12.50 1.03 -9.24
CA LEU A 71 13.46 0.74 -10.31
C LEU A 71 13.16 -0.59 -11.01
N ASP A 72 12.74 -1.61 -10.26
CA ASP A 72 12.40 -2.94 -10.77
C ASP A 72 11.33 -3.57 -9.89
N TYR A 73 10.23 -4.01 -10.50
CA TYR A 73 9.10 -4.64 -9.81
C TYR A 73 9.30 -6.12 -9.49
N PHE A 74 10.30 -6.76 -10.08
CA PHE A 74 10.52 -8.21 -9.97
C PHE A 74 11.72 -8.56 -9.07
N THR A 75 12.34 -7.55 -8.47
CA THR A 75 13.53 -7.72 -7.62
C THR A 75 13.28 -7.08 -6.26
N ILE A 76 13.61 -7.79 -5.18
CA ILE A 76 13.60 -7.22 -3.83
C ILE A 76 14.68 -6.14 -3.73
N ASP A 77 14.38 -5.07 -2.99
CA ASP A 77 15.35 -4.00 -2.76
C ASP A 77 16.60 -4.55 -2.05
N PRO A 78 17.81 -4.40 -2.63
CA PRO A 78 19.02 -4.97 -2.06
C PRO A 78 19.37 -4.44 -0.67
N ARG A 79 18.81 -3.29 -0.28
CA ARG A 79 18.90 -2.76 1.09
C ARG A 79 18.07 -3.57 2.10
N LEU A 80 17.09 -4.34 1.65
CA LEU A 80 16.24 -5.21 2.46
C LEU A 80 16.76 -6.65 2.45
N GLY A 81 17.07 -7.17 1.28
CA GLY A 81 17.45 -8.56 1.10
C GLY A 81 17.45 -8.99 -0.35
N ASP A 82 17.32 -10.28 -0.55
CA ASP A 82 17.12 -10.91 -1.85
C ASP A 82 15.81 -11.75 -1.86
N ASP A 83 15.59 -12.45 -2.95
CA ASP A 83 14.43 -13.32 -3.13
C ASP A 83 14.37 -14.43 -2.06
N THR A 84 15.52 -14.95 -1.62
CA THR A 84 15.58 -15.99 -0.57
C THR A 84 15.17 -15.43 0.79
N ASP A 85 15.57 -14.21 1.11
CA ASP A 85 15.15 -13.53 2.34
C ASP A 85 13.65 -13.26 2.34
N PHE A 86 13.10 -12.85 1.18
CA PHE A 86 11.69 -12.61 1.02
C PHE A 86 10.86 -13.88 1.17
N ASP A 87 11.22 -14.94 0.45
CA ASP A 87 10.51 -16.24 0.54
C ASP A 87 10.51 -16.77 1.97
N ARG A 88 11.64 -16.66 2.68
CA ARG A 88 11.74 -17.05 4.09
C ARG A 88 10.82 -16.21 4.99
N LEU A 89 10.72 -14.90 4.75
CA LEU A 89 9.80 -14.03 5.50
C LEU A 89 8.32 -14.43 5.27
N ILE A 90 7.95 -14.71 4.00
CA ILE A 90 6.59 -15.16 3.66
C ILE A 90 6.28 -16.49 4.35
N GLU A 91 7.17 -17.48 4.23
CA GLU A 91 7.02 -18.79 4.88
C GLU A 91 6.88 -18.64 6.41
N ALA A 92 7.77 -17.86 7.04
CA ALA A 92 7.74 -17.61 8.47
C ALA A 92 6.46 -16.89 8.94
N ALA A 93 5.90 -16.00 8.12
CA ALA A 93 4.62 -15.34 8.40
C ALA A 93 3.46 -16.34 8.30
N HIS A 94 3.39 -17.10 7.21
CA HIS A 94 2.35 -18.11 7.00
C HIS A 94 2.37 -19.22 8.04
N ASP A 95 3.53 -19.70 8.46
CA ASP A 95 3.68 -20.69 9.55
C ASP A 95 3.08 -20.21 10.88
N ARG A 96 2.97 -18.88 11.04
CA ARG A 96 2.33 -18.23 12.20
C ARG A 96 0.87 -17.85 11.97
N GLY A 97 0.33 -18.14 10.79
CA GLY A 97 -1.03 -17.76 10.40
C GLY A 97 -1.19 -16.27 10.07
N LEU A 98 -0.10 -15.57 9.75
CA LEU A 98 -0.11 -14.18 9.32
C LEU A 98 -0.20 -14.11 7.79
N SER A 99 -1.23 -13.45 7.26
CA SER A 99 -1.30 -13.10 5.83
C SER A 99 -0.36 -11.93 5.52
N VAL A 100 0.18 -11.88 4.30
CA VAL A 100 1.12 -10.83 3.89
C VAL A 100 0.57 -10.03 2.71
N LEU A 101 0.51 -8.71 2.90
CA LEU A 101 0.10 -7.74 1.88
C LEU A 101 1.30 -6.90 1.45
N LEU A 102 1.44 -6.69 0.15
CA LEU A 102 2.45 -5.80 -0.41
C LEU A 102 1.87 -4.46 -0.87
N ASP A 103 2.75 -3.49 -0.97
CA ASP A 103 2.45 -2.17 -1.51
C ASP A 103 2.81 -2.11 -3.00
N GLY A 104 1.79 -1.94 -3.84
CA GLY A 104 1.91 -1.85 -5.28
C GLY A 104 1.95 -0.39 -5.73
N VAL A 105 3.15 0.11 -6.03
CA VAL A 105 3.37 1.47 -6.56
C VAL A 105 3.18 1.44 -8.07
N PHE A 106 1.94 1.51 -8.54
CA PHE A 106 1.58 1.38 -9.95
C PHE A 106 1.06 2.67 -10.60
N ASN A 107 1.04 3.78 -9.86
CA ASN A 107 0.70 5.08 -10.40
C ASN A 107 1.89 5.72 -11.14
N HIS A 108 3.10 5.50 -10.66
CA HIS A 108 4.32 6.13 -11.14
C HIS A 108 5.55 5.23 -10.95
N LEU A 109 6.65 5.61 -11.58
CA LEU A 109 7.97 4.95 -11.44
C LEU A 109 9.04 5.98 -11.18
N SER A 110 10.21 5.51 -10.73
CA SER A 110 11.42 6.34 -10.71
C SER A 110 11.78 6.84 -12.10
N ILE A 111 12.19 8.10 -12.21
CA ILE A 111 12.81 8.61 -13.44
C ILE A 111 14.02 7.76 -13.88
N ARG A 112 14.65 7.03 -12.94
CA ARG A 112 15.79 6.14 -13.19
C ARG A 112 15.37 4.74 -13.63
N ASN A 113 14.08 4.40 -13.61
CA ASN A 113 13.57 3.12 -14.11
C ASN A 113 13.88 2.95 -15.59
N HIS A 114 14.27 1.74 -16.01
CA HIS A 114 14.64 1.46 -17.39
C HIS A 114 13.53 1.78 -18.39
N ILE A 115 12.24 1.52 -18.04
CA ILE A 115 11.09 1.87 -18.88
C ILE A 115 11.09 3.38 -19.18
N VAL A 116 11.35 4.21 -18.15
CA VAL A 116 11.38 5.67 -18.31
C VAL A 116 12.58 6.12 -19.14
N GLN A 117 13.75 5.53 -18.90
CA GLN A 117 14.97 5.86 -19.65
C GLN A 117 14.86 5.47 -21.14
N ASP A 118 14.28 4.30 -21.41
CA ASP A 118 14.02 3.82 -22.76
C ASP A 118 12.95 4.69 -23.46
N ALA A 119 11.86 5.03 -22.73
CA ALA A 119 10.82 5.92 -23.22
C ALA A 119 11.37 7.31 -23.60
N TRP A 120 12.21 7.87 -22.72
CA TRP A 120 12.87 9.17 -23.01
C TRP A 120 13.74 9.11 -24.26
N SER A 121 14.48 8.02 -24.42
CA SER A 121 15.39 7.83 -25.54
C SER A 121 14.67 7.58 -26.87
N ALA A 122 13.58 6.80 -26.84
CA ALA A 122 12.82 6.38 -28.02
C ALA A 122 11.71 7.37 -28.42
N GLY A 123 11.31 8.25 -27.51
CA GLY A 123 10.27 9.27 -27.70
C GLY A 123 8.83 8.77 -27.52
N PRO A 124 7.86 9.71 -27.43
CA PRO A 124 6.47 9.44 -27.00
C PRO A 124 5.67 8.51 -27.91
N ASN A 125 6.06 8.35 -29.17
CA ASN A 125 5.35 7.54 -30.16
C ASN A 125 5.87 6.10 -30.25
N SER A 126 6.94 5.75 -29.54
CA SER A 126 7.46 4.38 -29.47
C SER A 126 6.60 3.52 -28.56
N ASP A 127 6.72 2.18 -28.64
CA ASP A 127 5.98 1.25 -27.80
C ASP A 127 6.26 1.50 -26.32
N VAL A 128 7.53 1.63 -25.93
CA VAL A 128 7.90 1.96 -24.55
C VAL A 128 7.53 3.39 -24.15
N GLY A 129 7.61 4.33 -25.12
CA GLY A 129 7.25 5.73 -24.87
C GLY A 129 5.77 5.92 -24.53
N ARG A 130 4.89 5.07 -25.06
CA ARG A 130 3.45 5.12 -24.75
C ARG A 130 3.12 4.60 -23.36
N MET A 131 4.01 3.88 -22.69
CA MET A 131 3.80 3.37 -21.33
C MET A 131 3.85 4.46 -20.26
N VAL A 132 4.45 5.61 -20.57
CA VAL A 132 4.56 6.75 -19.63
C VAL A 132 3.78 7.95 -20.17
N ARG A 133 3.35 8.84 -19.27
CA ARG A 133 2.65 10.06 -19.65
C ARG A 133 3.62 11.13 -20.15
N TRP A 134 3.14 11.88 -21.15
CA TRP A 134 3.84 13.04 -21.70
C TRP A 134 2.94 14.27 -21.63
N ARG A 135 3.53 15.40 -21.28
CA ARG A 135 2.90 16.72 -21.30
C ARG A 135 3.84 17.73 -21.95
N ASP A 136 3.39 18.38 -23.00
CA ASP A 136 4.18 19.39 -23.76
C ASP A 136 5.58 18.88 -24.17
N GLY A 137 5.68 17.61 -24.59
CA GLY A 137 6.92 16.98 -25.02
C GLY A 137 7.90 16.61 -23.91
N GLN A 138 7.49 16.74 -22.66
CA GLN A 138 8.24 16.32 -21.46
C GLN A 138 7.51 15.16 -20.77
N LEU A 139 8.23 14.37 -19.98
CA LEU A 139 7.62 13.36 -19.12
C LEU A 139 6.71 14.05 -18.09
N ASP A 140 5.49 13.53 -17.94
CA ASP A 140 4.56 13.99 -16.89
C ASP A 140 4.92 13.33 -15.56
N VAL A 141 4.91 14.12 -14.49
CA VAL A 141 5.33 13.68 -13.16
C VAL A 141 4.18 13.69 -12.16
N PHE A 142 4.22 12.78 -11.20
CA PHE A 142 3.20 12.68 -10.16
C PHE A 142 3.34 13.84 -9.17
N GLU A 143 2.25 14.62 -9.02
CA GLU A 143 2.11 15.72 -8.04
C GLU A 143 3.30 16.71 -8.01
N GLY A 144 3.99 16.88 -9.14
CA GLY A 144 5.14 17.80 -9.26
C GLY A 144 6.46 17.22 -8.73
N HIS A 145 6.49 15.95 -8.34
CA HIS A 145 7.71 15.25 -7.93
C HIS A 145 8.52 14.84 -9.16
N GLY A 146 9.56 15.61 -9.48
CA GLY A 146 10.35 15.43 -10.71
C GLY A 146 10.99 14.06 -10.90
N ASP A 147 11.18 13.30 -9.84
CA ASP A 147 11.76 11.96 -9.85
C ASP A 147 10.71 10.83 -10.04
N LEU A 148 9.40 11.16 -10.04
CA LEU A 148 8.29 10.20 -10.12
C LEU A 148 7.51 10.41 -11.42
N VAL A 149 7.80 9.59 -12.43
CA VAL A 149 7.17 9.67 -13.75
C VAL A 149 5.86 8.89 -13.78
N ALA A 150 4.78 9.53 -14.19
CA ALA A 150 3.45 8.91 -14.22
C ALA A 150 3.35 7.86 -15.34
N PHE A 151 2.76 6.70 -15.01
CA PHE A 151 2.35 5.72 -16.00
C PHE A 151 1.21 6.23 -16.87
N ASN A 152 1.18 5.78 -18.11
CA ASN A 152 0.03 5.94 -19.00
C ASN A 152 -0.89 4.71 -18.86
N HIS A 153 -1.83 4.78 -17.94
CA HIS A 153 -2.76 3.69 -17.64
C HIS A 153 -3.72 3.35 -18.80
N ASP A 154 -3.79 4.18 -19.84
CA ASP A 154 -4.56 3.89 -21.06
C ASP A 154 -3.81 2.93 -21.99
N ASP A 155 -2.50 2.73 -21.81
CA ASP A 155 -1.70 1.83 -22.64
C ASP A 155 -1.86 0.36 -22.15
N PRO A 156 -2.20 -0.58 -23.06
CA PRO A 156 -2.36 -2.00 -22.70
C PRO A 156 -1.10 -2.64 -22.08
N ALA A 157 0.11 -2.19 -22.47
CA ALA A 157 1.35 -2.74 -21.92
C ALA A 157 1.53 -2.41 -20.44
N VAL A 158 0.99 -1.28 -19.97
CA VAL A 158 0.98 -0.94 -18.52
C VAL A 158 0.05 -1.90 -17.79
N ARG A 159 -1.14 -2.16 -18.32
CA ARG A 159 -2.07 -3.14 -17.73
C ARG A 159 -1.44 -4.53 -17.65
N GLU A 160 -0.81 -4.99 -18.74
CA GLU A 160 -0.13 -6.29 -18.77
C GLU A 160 1.03 -6.36 -17.76
N LEU A 161 1.81 -5.29 -17.65
CA LEU A 161 2.90 -5.19 -16.67
C LEU A 161 2.37 -5.32 -15.24
N VAL A 162 1.36 -4.50 -14.88
CA VAL A 162 0.80 -4.50 -13.51
C VAL A 162 0.18 -5.86 -13.17
N THR A 163 -0.60 -6.44 -14.09
CA THR A 163 -1.16 -7.80 -13.90
C THR A 163 -0.07 -8.84 -13.67
N ARG A 164 1.00 -8.79 -14.48
CA ARG A 164 2.13 -9.71 -14.36
C ARG A 164 2.88 -9.55 -13.04
N VAL A 165 3.09 -8.31 -12.57
CA VAL A 165 3.74 -8.04 -11.29
C VAL A 165 2.90 -8.59 -10.14
N MET A 166 1.60 -8.29 -10.13
CA MET A 166 0.71 -8.76 -9.06
C MET A 166 0.67 -10.30 -9.00
N ASN A 167 0.52 -10.97 -10.15
CA ASN A 167 0.53 -12.44 -10.20
C ASN A 167 1.87 -13.02 -9.76
N TYR A 168 3.00 -12.46 -10.21
CA TYR A 168 4.34 -12.95 -9.85
C TYR A 168 4.55 -13.01 -8.34
N TRP A 169 4.12 -11.99 -7.60
CA TRP A 169 4.28 -11.97 -6.15
C TRP A 169 3.21 -12.79 -5.42
N CYS A 170 1.98 -12.89 -5.97
CA CYS A 170 0.98 -13.82 -5.45
C CYS A 170 1.41 -15.28 -5.63
N ASP A 171 2.06 -15.64 -6.76
CA ASP A 171 2.67 -16.97 -6.97
C ASP A 171 3.76 -17.28 -5.92
N ARG A 172 4.34 -16.25 -5.28
CA ARG A 172 5.33 -16.35 -4.21
C ARG A 172 4.72 -16.25 -2.80
N GLY A 173 3.40 -16.32 -2.68
CA GLY A 173 2.70 -16.38 -1.41
C GLY A 173 2.19 -15.04 -0.87
N VAL A 174 2.15 -13.98 -1.68
CA VAL A 174 1.51 -12.73 -1.27
C VAL A 174 -0.01 -12.89 -1.28
N ASP A 175 -0.67 -12.57 -0.17
CA ASP A 175 -2.11 -12.76 0.03
C ASP A 175 -2.94 -11.55 -0.40
N GLY A 176 -2.32 -10.38 -0.52
CA GLY A 176 -3.06 -9.18 -0.87
C GLY A 176 -2.19 -7.98 -1.25
N TRP A 177 -2.87 -6.90 -1.65
CA TRP A 177 -2.23 -5.69 -2.15
C TRP A 177 -2.84 -4.42 -1.58
N ARG A 178 -1.99 -3.48 -1.16
CA ARG A 178 -2.29 -2.06 -1.11
C ARG A 178 -1.91 -1.45 -2.46
N LEU A 179 -2.80 -0.71 -3.08
CA LEU A 179 -2.50 0.04 -4.30
C LEU A 179 -2.20 1.48 -3.93
N ASP A 180 -0.93 1.85 -4.04
CA ASP A 180 -0.43 3.19 -3.75
C ASP A 180 -1.05 4.23 -4.69
N ALA A 181 -1.37 5.42 -4.15
CA ALA A 181 -1.97 6.53 -4.89
C ALA A 181 -3.15 6.11 -5.80
N ALA A 182 -3.97 5.15 -5.37
CA ALA A 182 -5.08 4.62 -6.17
C ALA A 182 -6.10 5.72 -6.56
N TYR A 183 -6.20 6.79 -5.77
CA TYR A 183 -7.02 7.97 -6.07
C TYR A 183 -6.58 8.73 -7.33
N SER A 184 -5.31 8.60 -7.73
CA SER A 184 -4.74 9.24 -8.93
C SER A 184 -4.88 8.41 -10.20
N VAL A 185 -5.29 7.15 -10.08
CA VAL A 185 -5.47 6.22 -11.21
C VAL A 185 -6.93 6.12 -11.56
N ASN A 186 -7.27 6.19 -12.86
CA ASN A 186 -8.65 5.98 -13.29
C ASN A 186 -9.17 4.62 -12.78
N PRO A 187 -10.28 4.55 -12.04
CA PRO A 187 -10.83 3.29 -11.53
C PRO A 187 -11.08 2.23 -12.62
N GLU A 188 -11.38 2.64 -13.85
CA GLU A 188 -11.57 1.73 -14.99
C GLU A 188 -10.30 0.92 -15.32
N PHE A 189 -9.11 1.48 -15.07
CA PHE A 189 -7.85 0.73 -15.21
C PHE A 189 -7.86 -0.49 -14.27
N TRP A 190 -8.17 -0.28 -13.00
CA TRP A 190 -8.24 -1.35 -12.01
C TRP A 190 -9.34 -2.37 -12.36
N ALA A 191 -10.48 -1.92 -12.86
CA ALA A 191 -11.56 -2.80 -13.33
C ALA A 191 -11.11 -3.74 -14.48
N THR A 192 -10.02 -3.44 -15.15
CA THR A 192 -9.44 -4.33 -16.19
C THR A 192 -8.30 -5.21 -15.66
N VAL A 193 -7.55 -4.75 -14.65
CA VAL A 193 -6.42 -5.50 -14.06
C VAL A 193 -6.89 -6.52 -13.04
N LEU A 194 -7.71 -6.10 -12.06
CA LEU A 194 -8.04 -6.91 -10.90
C LEU A 194 -8.79 -8.22 -11.20
N PRO A 195 -9.70 -8.28 -12.19
CA PRO A 195 -10.31 -9.55 -12.58
C PRO A 195 -9.27 -10.58 -13.07
N SER A 196 -8.26 -10.14 -13.85
CA SER A 196 -7.21 -11.04 -14.36
C SER A 196 -6.32 -11.59 -13.24
N VAL A 197 -6.07 -10.81 -12.20
CA VAL A 197 -5.33 -11.28 -11.01
C VAL A 197 -6.17 -12.30 -10.24
N ARG A 198 -7.46 -12.01 -10.01
CA ARG A 198 -8.37 -12.90 -9.28
C ARG A 198 -8.72 -14.20 -10.03
N GLU A 199 -8.59 -14.22 -11.34
CA GLU A 199 -8.73 -15.45 -12.12
C GLU A 199 -7.67 -16.50 -11.72
N THR A 200 -6.45 -16.04 -11.43
CA THR A 200 -5.34 -16.89 -11.01
C THR A 200 -5.29 -17.05 -9.48
N HIS A 201 -5.58 -15.98 -8.74
CA HIS A 201 -5.51 -15.90 -7.28
C HIS A 201 -6.86 -15.44 -6.70
N PRO A 202 -7.88 -16.33 -6.62
CA PRO A 202 -9.25 -15.96 -6.24
C PRO A 202 -9.37 -15.43 -4.80
N ASP A 203 -8.45 -15.80 -3.91
CA ASP A 203 -8.42 -15.39 -2.50
C ASP A 203 -7.55 -14.16 -2.24
N VAL A 204 -7.04 -13.48 -3.29
CA VAL A 204 -6.28 -12.24 -3.15
C VAL A 204 -7.20 -11.10 -2.67
N TRP A 205 -6.78 -10.38 -1.63
CA TRP A 205 -7.49 -9.20 -1.15
C TRP A 205 -6.78 -7.92 -1.57
N ILE A 206 -7.53 -6.96 -2.13
CA ILE A 206 -6.94 -5.77 -2.76
C ILE A 206 -7.65 -4.51 -2.27
N PHE A 207 -6.90 -3.60 -1.67
CA PHE A 207 -7.40 -2.30 -1.28
C PHE A 207 -6.57 -1.17 -1.86
N GLY A 208 -7.20 -0.04 -2.10
CA GLY A 208 -6.56 1.15 -2.63
C GLY A 208 -6.30 2.21 -1.57
N GLU A 209 -5.21 2.93 -1.70
CA GLU A 209 -5.06 4.18 -1.00
C GLU A 209 -5.94 5.24 -1.66
N VAL A 210 -6.91 5.74 -0.90
CA VAL A 210 -7.76 6.86 -1.31
C VAL A 210 -7.81 7.87 -0.17
N ILE A 211 -7.40 9.11 -0.47
CA ILE A 211 -7.27 10.16 0.55
C ILE A 211 -8.59 10.92 0.71
N HIS A 212 -9.34 11.09 -0.38
CA HIS A 212 -10.60 11.83 -0.42
C HIS A 212 -11.45 11.44 -1.64
N GLY A 213 -12.70 11.88 -1.66
CA GLY A 213 -13.61 11.70 -2.80
C GLY A 213 -14.76 10.75 -2.52
N ASP A 214 -15.34 10.18 -3.58
CA ASP A 214 -16.41 9.19 -3.49
C ASP A 214 -15.81 7.79 -3.29
N TYR A 215 -15.49 7.43 -2.04
CA TYR A 215 -14.91 6.15 -1.69
C TYR A 215 -15.73 4.96 -2.22
N ALA A 216 -17.05 4.98 -2.01
CA ALA A 216 -17.93 3.91 -2.45
C ALA A 216 -18.03 3.84 -3.99
N GLY A 217 -18.01 4.98 -4.67
CA GLY A 217 -17.95 5.07 -6.13
C GLY A 217 -16.66 4.48 -6.69
N ILE A 218 -15.51 4.81 -6.08
CA ILE A 218 -14.20 4.28 -6.47
C ILE A 218 -14.16 2.77 -6.31
N VAL A 219 -14.59 2.23 -5.15
CA VAL A 219 -14.63 0.76 -4.92
C VAL A 219 -15.50 0.07 -5.96
N ARG A 220 -16.71 0.58 -6.23
CA ARG A 220 -17.61 0.01 -7.22
C ARG A 220 -17.05 0.05 -8.64
N ALA A 221 -16.41 1.15 -9.01
CA ALA A 221 -15.88 1.35 -10.37
C ALA A 221 -14.59 0.58 -10.62
N SER A 222 -13.73 0.45 -9.62
CA SER A 222 -12.42 -0.20 -9.73
C SER A 222 -12.46 -1.72 -9.53
N GLY A 223 -13.43 -2.21 -8.76
CA GLY A 223 -13.49 -3.60 -8.31
C GLY A 223 -12.50 -3.90 -7.16
N MET A 224 -11.93 -2.88 -6.51
CA MET A 224 -11.19 -3.06 -5.25
C MET A 224 -12.13 -3.58 -4.15
N ASP A 225 -11.58 -4.31 -3.19
CA ASP A 225 -12.36 -4.85 -2.06
C ASP A 225 -12.57 -3.80 -0.97
N SER A 226 -11.63 -2.85 -0.84
CA SER A 226 -11.63 -1.80 0.17
C SER A 226 -10.79 -0.59 -0.26
N VAL A 227 -10.88 0.48 0.51
CA VAL A 227 -10.00 1.65 0.42
C VAL A 227 -9.70 2.20 1.82
N THR A 228 -8.59 2.95 1.93
CA THR A 228 -8.19 3.66 3.15
C THR A 228 -9.16 4.78 3.48
N GLN A 229 -9.47 4.97 4.77
CA GLN A 229 -10.41 6.01 5.21
C GLN A 229 -9.69 7.13 5.97
N TYR A 230 -9.15 8.09 5.23
CA TYR A 230 -8.47 9.26 5.79
C TYR A 230 -9.41 10.24 6.51
N GLU A 231 -10.70 10.30 6.14
CA GLU A 231 -11.68 11.13 6.86
C GLU A 231 -11.80 10.73 8.33
N LEU A 232 -11.91 9.41 8.60
CA LEU A 232 -12.01 8.91 9.97
C LEU A 232 -10.70 9.06 10.73
N TRP A 233 -9.54 8.78 10.08
CA TRP A 233 -8.22 9.07 10.65
C TRP A 233 -8.13 10.52 11.14
N LYS A 234 -8.49 11.47 10.28
CA LYS A 234 -8.45 12.89 10.60
C LYS A 234 -9.39 13.24 11.75
N ALA A 235 -10.61 12.71 11.74
CA ALA A 235 -11.61 12.97 12.76
C ALA A 235 -11.20 12.41 14.14
N MET A 236 -10.55 11.24 14.19
CA MET A 236 -10.07 10.66 15.45
C MET A 236 -9.05 11.57 16.13
N TRP A 237 -7.94 11.90 15.45
CA TRP A 237 -6.91 12.71 16.10
C TRP A 237 -7.36 14.15 16.37
N SER A 238 -8.12 14.78 15.46
CA SER A 238 -8.56 16.18 15.66
C SER A 238 -9.57 16.31 16.79
N SER A 239 -10.43 15.32 16.99
CA SER A 239 -11.40 15.31 18.11
C SER A 239 -10.71 15.14 19.46
N ILE A 240 -9.65 14.34 19.53
CA ILE A 240 -8.83 14.20 20.74
C ILE A 240 -8.07 15.49 21.01
N GLU A 241 -7.40 16.08 20.01
CA GLU A 241 -6.62 17.32 20.14
C GLU A 241 -7.48 18.51 20.58
N SER A 242 -8.68 18.66 19.98
CA SER A 242 -9.58 19.78 20.24
C SER A 242 -10.55 19.57 21.41
N HIS A 243 -10.59 18.36 21.99
CA HIS A 243 -11.61 17.95 22.97
C HIS A 243 -13.06 18.17 22.47
N ASN A 244 -13.27 18.00 21.15
CA ASN A 244 -14.54 18.20 20.49
C ASN A 244 -14.88 17.02 19.56
N PHE A 245 -15.90 16.25 19.91
CA PHE A 245 -16.27 15.01 19.23
C PHE A 245 -17.30 15.17 18.08
N PHE A 246 -17.74 16.39 17.75
CA PHE A 246 -18.70 16.58 16.65
C PHE A 246 -18.14 16.13 15.30
N GLU A 247 -16.84 16.34 15.04
CA GLU A 247 -16.22 15.86 13.81
C GLU A 247 -16.13 14.32 13.77
N LEU A 248 -15.83 13.69 14.90
CA LEU A 248 -15.81 12.22 15.00
C LEU A 248 -17.21 11.64 14.82
N ASP A 249 -18.24 12.22 15.44
CA ASP A 249 -19.65 11.81 15.27
C ASP A 249 -20.07 11.88 13.80
N TYR A 250 -19.74 12.97 13.11
CA TYR A 250 -20.01 13.12 11.68
C TYR A 250 -19.26 12.06 10.83
N ALA A 251 -17.98 11.86 11.10
CA ALA A 251 -17.15 10.89 10.36
C ALA A 251 -17.60 9.45 10.62
N LEU A 252 -18.08 9.12 11.81
CA LEU A 252 -18.67 7.81 12.12
C LEU A 252 -20.01 7.59 11.38
N GLY A 253 -20.83 8.64 11.24
CA GLY A 253 -22.02 8.58 10.40
C GLY A 253 -21.68 8.23 8.95
N ARG A 254 -20.69 8.91 8.37
CA ARG A 254 -20.20 8.60 7.02
C ARG A 254 -19.53 7.22 6.91
N HIS A 255 -18.82 6.80 7.97
CA HIS A 255 -18.23 5.46 8.03
C HIS A 255 -19.31 4.38 7.90
N ASN A 256 -20.44 4.55 8.59
CA ASN A 256 -21.56 3.61 8.47
C ASN A 256 -22.12 3.58 7.04
N GLU A 257 -22.25 4.75 6.38
CA GLU A 257 -22.68 4.82 4.95
C GLU A 257 -21.69 4.06 4.03
N PHE A 258 -20.38 4.19 4.26
CA PHE A 258 -19.38 3.46 3.49
C PHE A 258 -19.47 1.95 3.75
N SER A 259 -19.73 1.56 4.99
CA SER A 259 -19.83 0.16 5.42
C SER A 259 -21.00 -0.59 4.76
N ASP A 260 -22.01 0.11 4.26
CA ASP A 260 -23.06 -0.46 3.41
C ASP A 260 -22.55 -0.89 2.02
N ALA A 261 -21.44 -0.32 1.57
CA ALA A 261 -20.88 -0.57 0.24
C ALA A 261 -19.62 -1.46 0.27
N PHE A 262 -18.76 -1.28 1.26
CA PHE A 262 -17.51 -2.03 1.44
C PHE A 262 -17.07 -1.93 2.91
N THR A 263 -16.16 -2.79 3.36
CA THR A 263 -15.57 -2.66 4.71
C THR A 263 -14.35 -1.74 4.64
N PRO A 264 -14.40 -0.51 5.20
CA PRO A 264 -13.28 0.42 5.11
C PRO A 264 -12.04 -0.07 5.84
N MET A 265 -10.86 0.23 5.29
CA MET A 265 -9.61 0.11 6.01
C MET A 265 -9.35 1.38 6.82
N ILE A 266 -9.08 1.21 8.10
CA ILE A 266 -8.87 2.34 9.03
C ILE A 266 -7.52 2.22 9.74
N PHE A 267 -7.00 3.37 10.17
CA PHE A 267 -5.72 3.49 10.85
C PHE A 267 -5.68 4.76 11.71
N VAL A 268 -4.75 4.83 12.65
CA VAL A 268 -4.45 6.06 13.43
C VAL A 268 -3.12 6.70 13.02
N GLY A 269 -2.26 5.95 12.35
CA GLY A 269 -0.99 6.39 11.78
C GLY A 269 -0.58 5.56 10.58
N ASN A 270 0.28 6.12 9.74
CA ASN A 270 0.98 5.46 8.65
C ASN A 270 2.30 6.20 8.36
N HIS A 271 3.02 5.82 7.31
CA HIS A 271 4.31 6.43 6.96
C HIS A 271 4.21 7.84 6.36
N ASP A 272 3.01 8.29 5.93
CA ASP A 272 2.79 9.59 5.28
C ASP A 272 2.35 10.67 6.26
N VAL A 273 1.95 10.29 7.48
CA VAL A 273 1.41 11.22 8.45
C VAL A 273 2.27 11.33 9.69
N THR A 274 2.09 12.41 10.44
CA THR A 274 2.74 12.58 11.74
C THR A 274 2.33 11.44 12.67
N ARG A 275 3.29 10.86 13.40
CA ARG A 275 3.03 9.86 14.45
C ARG A 275 1.91 10.32 15.37
N ILE A 276 0.97 9.43 15.68
CA ILE A 276 -0.20 9.78 16.52
C ILE A 276 0.23 10.33 17.89
N ALA A 277 1.23 9.73 18.53
CA ALA A 277 1.73 10.20 19.82
C ALA A 277 2.39 11.60 19.75
N SER A 278 3.00 11.95 18.62
CA SER A 278 3.52 13.30 18.36
C SER A 278 2.40 14.32 18.14
N LYS A 279 1.23 13.87 17.68
CA LYS A 279 0.07 14.70 17.36
C LYS A 279 -0.79 14.99 18.58
N VAL A 280 -1.10 13.96 19.38
CA VAL A 280 -2.09 14.03 20.47
C VAL A 280 -1.52 13.64 21.86
N GLY A 281 -0.22 13.42 21.96
CA GLY A 281 0.42 12.90 23.17
C GLY A 281 0.21 11.39 23.37
N GLN A 282 0.90 10.79 24.32
CA GLN A 282 0.82 9.36 24.58
C GLN A 282 -0.57 8.90 25.03
N ASP A 283 -1.22 9.63 25.93
CA ASP A 283 -2.57 9.29 26.41
C ASP A 283 -3.59 9.37 25.26
N GLY A 284 -3.47 10.38 24.39
CA GLY A 284 -4.29 10.55 23.19
C GLY A 284 -4.05 9.46 22.15
N ALA A 285 -2.80 9.03 21.99
CA ALA A 285 -2.45 7.91 21.09
C ALA A 285 -3.03 6.60 21.59
N ALA A 286 -2.93 6.31 22.88
CA ALA A 286 -3.53 5.14 23.50
C ALA A 286 -5.07 5.13 23.31
N LEU A 287 -5.73 6.29 23.47
CA LEU A 287 -7.16 6.43 23.22
C LEU A 287 -7.51 6.18 21.75
N ALA A 288 -6.80 6.80 20.81
CA ALA A 288 -7.02 6.62 19.38
C ALA A 288 -6.85 5.15 18.96
N THR A 289 -5.78 4.49 19.43
CA THR A 289 -5.50 3.08 19.16
C THR A 289 -6.58 2.17 19.78
N ALA A 290 -7.10 2.49 20.98
CA ALA A 290 -8.18 1.73 21.58
C ALA A 290 -9.52 1.86 20.84
N ILE A 291 -9.78 3.00 20.19
CA ILE A 291 -10.96 3.22 19.36
C ILE A 291 -10.91 2.36 18.09
N LEU A 292 -9.73 2.23 17.48
CA LEU A 292 -9.53 1.57 16.20
C LEU A 292 -10.20 0.18 16.09
N PRO A 293 -9.97 -0.79 16.99
CA PRO A 293 -10.59 -2.11 16.91
C PRO A 293 -12.07 -2.15 17.32
N THR A 294 -12.63 -1.05 17.84
CA THR A 294 -14.05 -0.98 18.26
C THR A 294 -14.98 -0.53 17.14
N ILE A 295 -14.45 -0.07 16.03
CA ILE A 295 -15.21 0.37 14.85
C ILE A 295 -15.26 -0.81 13.86
N GLY A 296 -16.43 -1.12 13.31
CA GLY A 296 -16.63 -2.19 12.33
C GLY A 296 -15.89 -1.91 11.02
N SER A 297 -14.65 -2.41 10.91
CA SER A 297 -13.69 -2.03 9.85
C SER A 297 -12.53 -3.03 9.78
N ILE A 298 -11.59 -2.77 8.90
CA ILE A 298 -10.30 -3.49 8.82
C ILE A 298 -9.22 -2.58 9.39
N PRO A 299 -8.74 -2.82 10.64
CA PRO A 299 -7.76 -1.95 11.27
C PRO A 299 -6.34 -2.26 10.84
N LEU A 300 -5.53 -1.20 10.61
CA LEU A 300 -4.09 -1.25 10.48
C LEU A 300 -3.42 -0.56 11.67
N ILE A 301 -2.49 -1.24 12.31
CA ILE A 301 -1.62 -0.71 13.36
C ILE A 301 -0.26 -0.42 12.72
N TYR A 302 0.13 0.85 12.67
CA TYR A 302 1.41 1.23 12.10
C TYR A 302 2.52 1.00 13.13
N TYR A 303 3.59 0.30 12.73
CA TYR A 303 4.70 -0.06 13.61
C TYR A 303 5.22 1.12 14.44
N GLY A 304 5.35 0.92 15.74
CA GLY A 304 5.76 1.92 16.73
C GLY A 304 4.62 2.79 17.27
N ASP A 305 3.40 2.75 16.74
CA ASP A 305 2.24 3.44 17.32
C ASP A 305 1.64 2.63 18.50
N GLU A 306 2.04 1.37 18.62
CA GLU A 306 1.68 0.45 19.71
C GLU A 306 2.61 0.53 20.94
N LEU A 307 3.71 1.33 20.88
CA LEU A 307 4.76 1.40 21.91
C LEU A 307 4.63 2.63 22.81
#